data_e717f403c319a5a779fab5a26a17f49a
#
_entry.id   e717f403c319a5a779fab5a26a17f49a
#
_cell.length_a   1.000
_cell.length_b   1.000
_cell.length_c   1.000
_cell.angle_alpha   90.00
_cell.angle_beta   90.00
_cell.angle_gamma   90.00
#
_symmetry.space_group_name_H-M   'P 1'
#
loop_
_entity.id
_entity.type
_entity.pdbx_description
1 polymer ?
#
loop_
_entity_poly.entity_id
_entity_poly.type
_entity_poly.pdbx_seq_one_letter_code
_entity_poly.pdbx_strand_id
1 'polypeptide(L)'
;MKKYGKRVIGVILMVLAMVLTQIPMPVLEATSATADFERDGDTLIHYTGTASAVSVPAGIREIAPEAFADQNGITKVYIPSSVEKIGEGAFRNCTNLKEVSLSDGLITIESGAFAGCSSLSGFTLPKTLETIGAGVFSGDTALKSINIGKNRLFSYADGVLYDRDQAKLIEVMPGREAETLNMPTKVTDIERYAFWGQEHLKEVTLSPNLSEIPEYAFSNCINLQKVSIPYSVRKIAAKAFEDCKNLGNITIPPSVTTIHDTAFDGCDNLKIRAEDDSAAQIFEQEREKNQVVSAMLQDDVAVGNFYNKQDARYRETVQVPVIMMSIIRLMFPIWMFQNIMPMIRLPFWGRQESYTIRQL
;
A
#
# COMPACT_ATOMS: atom_id res chain seq x y z
N MET A 1 57.97 -36.72 -29.31
CA MET A 1 57.57 -35.31 -29.44
C MET A 1 56.07 -35.06 -29.67
N LYS A 2 55.17 -36.05 -29.68
CA LYS A 2 53.73 -35.82 -29.96
C LYS A 2 52.82 -35.67 -28.70
N LYS A 3 53.37 -35.80 -27.48
CA LYS A 3 52.54 -35.73 -26.23
C LYS A 3 52.52 -34.37 -25.56
N TYR A 4 53.43 -33.47 -25.90
CA TYR A 4 53.50 -32.14 -25.29
C TYR A 4 52.62 -31.09 -26.03
N GLY A 5 52.37 -31.27 -27.32
CA GLY A 5 51.54 -30.32 -28.08
C GLY A 5 50.10 -30.25 -27.66
N LYS A 6 49.47 -31.39 -27.25
CA LYS A 6 48.06 -31.38 -26.84
C LYS A 6 47.81 -30.75 -25.46
N ARG A 7 48.80 -30.79 -24.54
CA ARG A 7 48.70 -30.13 -23.21
C ARG A 7 48.88 -28.60 -23.32
N VAL A 8 49.77 -28.15 -24.19
CA VAL A 8 50.01 -26.71 -24.40
C VAL A 8 48.80 -26.05 -25.08
N ILE A 9 48.17 -26.71 -26.05
CA ILE A 9 46.95 -26.21 -26.71
C ILE A 9 45.78 -26.16 -25.72
N GLY A 10 45.61 -27.15 -24.83
CA GLY A 10 44.59 -27.13 -23.79
C GLY A 10 44.74 -26.01 -22.78
N VAL A 11 45.99 -25.70 -22.36
CA VAL A 11 46.29 -24.60 -21.43
C VAL A 11 46.09 -23.23 -22.11
N ILE A 12 46.45 -23.10 -23.37
CA ILE A 12 46.24 -21.87 -24.16
C ILE A 12 44.73 -21.62 -24.36
N LEU A 13 43.95 -22.65 -24.66
CA LEU A 13 42.49 -22.54 -24.77
C LEU A 13 41.84 -22.21 -23.43
N MET A 14 42.29 -22.76 -22.28
CA MET A 14 41.81 -22.36 -20.97
C MET A 14 42.15 -20.93 -20.59
N VAL A 15 43.39 -20.48 -20.88
CA VAL A 15 43.81 -19.10 -20.62
C VAL A 15 43.05 -18.14 -21.54
N LEU A 16 42.83 -18.50 -22.80
CA LEU A 16 42.01 -17.69 -23.73
C LEU A 16 40.54 -17.60 -23.28
N ALA A 17 39.98 -18.69 -22.76
CA ALA A 17 38.65 -18.69 -22.18
C ALA A 17 38.54 -17.83 -20.92
N MET A 18 39.54 -17.85 -20.03
CA MET A 18 39.61 -16.97 -18.86
C MET A 18 39.84 -15.50 -19.21
N VAL A 19 40.59 -15.19 -20.28
CA VAL A 19 40.77 -13.80 -20.73
C VAL A 19 39.51 -13.27 -21.44
N LEU A 20 38.78 -14.12 -22.16
CA LEU A 20 37.51 -13.74 -22.82
C LEU A 20 36.37 -13.49 -21.79
N THR A 21 36.43 -14.06 -20.59
CA THR A 21 35.43 -13.79 -19.51
C THR A 21 35.74 -12.51 -18.74
N GLN A 22 36.89 -11.87 -18.97
CA GLN A 22 37.27 -10.58 -18.38
C GLN A 22 37.18 -9.39 -19.35
N ILE A 23 36.76 -9.62 -20.60
CA ILE A 23 36.39 -8.51 -21.48
C ILE A 23 35.03 -8.01 -20.91
N PRO A 24 34.97 -6.79 -20.35
CA PRO A 24 33.65 -6.22 -20.03
C PRO A 24 32.90 -6.22 -21.36
N MET A 25 31.80 -7.00 -21.41
CA MET A 25 30.86 -6.89 -22.53
C MET A 25 30.62 -5.39 -22.70
N PRO A 26 30.76 -4.83 -23.90
CA PRO A 26 30.31 -3.45 -24.09
C PRO A 26 28.87 -3.43 -23.61
N VAL A 27 28.65 -2.72 -22.52
CA VAL A 27 27.29 -2.32 -22.16
C VAL A 27 26.83 -1.61 -23.41
N LEU A 28 25.93 -2.25 -24.17
CA LEU A 28 25.24 -1.59 -25.26
C LEU A 28 24.56 -0.42 -24.58
N GLU A 29 25.22 0.74 -24.60
CA GLU A 29 24.65 1.98 -24.10
C GLU A 29 23.32 2.11 -24.83
N ALA A 30 22.23 1.87 -24.12
CA ALA A 30 20.91 2.22 -24.57
C ALA A 30 20.95 3.74 -24.76
N THR A 31 21.25 4.18 -25.97
CA THR A 31 21.27 5.59 -26.33
C THR A 31 19.81 6.03 -26.44
N SER A 32 19.16 6.26 -25.28
CA SER A 32 17.99 7.13 -25.27
C SER A 32 18.48 8.49 -25.74
N ALA A 33 17.90 8.98 -26.81
CA ALA A 33 18.23 10.29 -27.35
C ALA A 33 17.98 11.32 -26.23
N THR A 34 18.81 12.34 -26.12
CA THR A 34 18.63 13.43 -25.12
C THR A 34 17.28 14.14 -25.28
N ALA A 35 16.62 13.97 -26.43
CA ALA A 35 15.29 14.48 -26.73
C ALA A 35 14.14 13.73 -26.00
N ASP A 36 14.42 12.52 -25.46
CA ASP A 36 13.39 11.71 -24.78
C ASP A 36 13.18 12.13 -23.30
N PHE A 37 13.93 13.14 -22.82
CA PHE A 37 13.89 13.58 -21.43
C PHE A 37 13.56 15.07 -21.35
N GLU A 38 12.44 15.38 -20.72
CA GLU A 38 12.14 16.74 -20.28
C GLU A 38 12.89 17.00 -18.97
N ARG A 39 13.59 18.13 -18.89
CA ARG A 39 14.38 18.49 -17.71
C ARG A 39 14.37 19.99 -17.45
N ASP A 40 14.50 20.34 -16.18
CA ASP A 40 14.77 21.69 -15.71
C ASP A 40 16.09 21.68 -14.93
N GLY A 41 17.11 22.28 -15.55
CA GLY A 41 18.48 22.24 -15.00
C GLY A 41 19.01 20.80 -14.88
N ASP A 42 19.28 20.37 -13.65
CA ASP A 42 19.75 19.03 -13.26
C ASP A 42 18.62 18.10 -12.76
N THR A 43 17.36 18.51 -12.88
CA THR A 43 16.18 17.71 -12.55
C THR A 43 15.57 17.12 -13.81
N LEU A 44 15.36 15.80 -13.82
CA LEU A 44 14.59 15.10 -14.86
C LEU A 44 13.11 15.17 -14.48
N ILE A 45 12.33 15.94 -15.26
CA ILE A 45 10.91 16.19 -14.98
C ILE A 45 10.02 15.08 -15.54
N HIS A 46 10.28 14.65 -16.79
CA HIS A 46 9.46 13.63 -17.42
C HIS A 46 10.22 12.88 -18.50
N TYR A 47 9.93 11.58 -18.65
CA TYR A 47 10.42 10.73 -19.74
C TYR A 47 9.33 10.56 -20.79
N THR A 48 9.63 10.97 -22.03
CA THR A 48 8.70 10.93 -23.18
C THR A 48 9.08 9.88 -24.23
N GLY A 49 10.18 9.18 -24.00
CA GLY A 49 10.70 8.17 -24.94
C GLY A 49 9.93 6.86 -24.94
N THR A 50 10.28 5.98 -25.88
CA THR A 50 9.65 4.66 -26.05
C THR A 50 10.63 3.50 -25.92
N ALA A 51 11.87 3.78 -25.50
CA ALA A 51 12.88 2.75 -25.36
C ALA A 51 12.56 1.79 -24.21
N SER A 52 12.77 0.48 -24.41
CA SER A 52 12.59 -0.54 -23.38
C SER A 52 13.74 -0.58 -22.37
N ALA A 53 14.94 -0.08 -22.73
CA ALA A 53 16.07 0.09 -21.85
C ALA A 53 16.45 1.58 -21.83
N VAL A 54 16.41 2.17 -20.65
CA VAL A 54 16.59 3.61 -20.46
C VAL A 54 17.82 3.87 -19.62
N SER A 55 18.67 4.80 -20.07
CA SER A 55 19.79 5.32 -19.31
C SER A 55 19.52 6.78 -18.95
N VAL A 56 19.38 7.08 -17.67
CA VAL A 56 19.21 8.47 -17.20
C VAL A 56 20.48 9.25 -17.56
N PRO A 57 20.37 10.45 -18.19
CA PRO A 57 21.53 11.21 -18.63
C PRO A 57 22.45 11.59 -17.48
N ALA A 58 23.76 11.62 -17.76
CA ALA A 58 24.74 12.15 -16.83
C ALA A 58 24.47 13.63 -16.52
N GLY A 59 24.70 14.03 -15.26
CA GLY A 59 24.45 15.39 -14.78
C GLY A 59 23.05 15.61 -14.21
N ILE A 60 22.12 14.67 -14.37
CA ILE A 60 20.86 14.67 -13.61
C ILE A 60 21.19 14.34 -12.15
N ARG A 61 20.71 15.19 -11.23
CA ARG A 61 20.82 15.03 -9.77
C ARG A 61 19.53 14.55 -9.13
N GLU A 62 18.39 14.93 -9.70
CA GLU A 62 17.08 14.55 -9.20
C GLU A 62 16.19 13.99 -10.33
N ILE A 63 15.52 12.88 -10.04
CA ILE A 63 14.40 12.38 -10.83
C ILE A 63 13.15 12.88 -10.11
N ALA A 64 12.36 13.74 -10.77
CA ALA A 64 11.19 14.38 -10.21
C ALA A 64 10.10 13.33 -9.82
N PRO A 65 9.15 13.70 -8.96
CA PRO A 65 7.97 12.88 -8.71
C PRO A 65 7.28 12.48 -10.02
N GLU A 66 6.89 11.21 -10.11
CA GLU A 66 6.18 10.62 -11.26
C GLU A 66 6.87 10.72 -12.63
N ALA A 67 8.15 11.07 -12.70
CA ALA A 67 8.87 11.32 -13.96
C ALA A 67 8.82 10.16 -14.97
N PHE A 68 8.70 8.92 -14.52
CA PHE A 68 8.54 7.71 -15.32
C PHE A 68 7.25 6.94 -14.99
N ALA A 69 6.30 7.56 -14.27
CA ALA A 69 5.09 6.84 -13.87
C ALA A 69 4.34 6.28 -15.09
N ASP A 70 3.77 5.06 -14.93
CA ASP A 70 2.97 4.37 -15.94
C ASP A 70 3.70 4.02 -17.26
N GLN A 71 5.04 4.10 -17.28
CA GLN A 71 5.86 3.77 -18.44
C GLN A 71 6.02 2.25 -18.60
N ASN A 72 4.97 1.59 -19.06
CA ASN A 72 4.93 0.13 -19.21
C ASN A 72 5.82 -0.42 -20.35
N GLY A 73 6.37 0.45 -21.20
CA GLY A 73 7.35 0.06 -22.23
C GLY A 73 8.73 -0.25 -21.67
N ILE A 74 9.06 0.29 -20.47
CA ILE A 74 10.39 0.19 -19.88
C ILE A 74 10.55 -1.16 -19.19
N THR A 75 11.65 -1.86 -19.53
CA THR A 75 12.02 -3.14 -18.90
C THR A 75 13.29 -3.02 -18.05
N LYS A 76 14.10 -2.00 -18.32
CA LYS A 76 15.39 -1.80 -17.66
C LYS A 76 15.71 -0.31 -17.54
N VAL A 77 16.21 0.10 -16.38
CA VAL A 77 16.66 1.47 -16.12
C VAL A 77 18.05 1.46 -15.51
N TYR A 78 18.94 2.31 -16.06
CA TYR A 78 20.23 2.62 -15.46
C TYR A 78 20.20 4.05 -14.89
N ILE A 79 20.53 4.18 -13.60
CA ILE A 79 20.59 5.45 -12.86
C ILE A 79 22.05 5.73 -12.48
N PRO A 80 22.67 6.79 -13.07
CA PRO A 80 24.08 7.10 -12.87
C PRO A 80 24.35 7.68 -11.48
N SER A 81 25.63 7.73 -11.12
CA SER A 81 26.11 8.24 -9.82
C SER A 81 25.90 9.73 -9.59
N SER A 82 25.49 10.49 -10.61
CA SER A 82 25.12 11.89 -10.45
C SER A 82 23.76 12.07 -9.78
N VAL A 83 22.86 11.03 -9.84
CA VAL A 83 21.52 11.11 -9.24
C VAL A 83 21.63 10.89 -7.75
N GLU A 84 21.17 11.89 -7.00
CA GLU A 84 21.14 11.90 -5.53
C GLU A 84 19.75 11.57 -4.98
N LYS A 85 18.68 11.86 -5.75
CA LYS A 85 17.30 11.71 -5.31
C LYS A 85 16.42 11.10 -6.39
N ILE A 86 15.58 10.14 -5.98
CA ILE A 86 14.46 9.61 -6.76
C ILE A 86 13.17 10.07 -6.05
N GLY A 87 12.35 10.84 -6.75
CA GLY A 87 11.13 11.45 -6.25
C GLY A 87 9.98 10.48 -6.02
N GLU A 88 8.93 10.98 -5.38
CA GLU A 88 7.73 10.23 -5.05
C GLU A 88 7.09 9.62 -6.30
N GLY A 89 6.80 8.31 -6.27
CA GLY A 89 6.18 7.63 -7.39
C GLY A 89 6.94 7.69 -8.70
N ALA A 90 8.23 8.03 -8.71
CA ALA A 90 8.99 8.30 -9.93
C ALA A 90 8.89 7.20 -10.99
N PHE A 91 8.82 5.93 -10.61
CA PHE A 91 8.62 4.77 -11.48
C PHE A 91 7.32 4.01 -11.17
N ARG A 92 6.35 4.68 -10.54
CA ARG A 92 5.08 4.04 -10.16
C ARG A 92 4.42 3.40 -11.37
N ASN A 93 3.92 2.15 -11.19
CA ASN A 93 3.23 1.37 -12.22
C ASN A 93 4.06 1.09 -13.48
N CYS A 94 5.38 1.10 -13.42
CA CYS A 94 6.22 0.57 -14.50
C CYS A 94 6.14 -0.97 -14.50
N THR A 95 4.99 -1.54 -14.85
CA THR A 95 4.66 -2.96 -14.62
C THR A 95 5.60 -3.95 -15.30
N ASN A 96 6.27 -3.55 -16.40
CA ASN A 96 7.24 -4.39 -17.13
C ASN A 96 8.70 -4.14 -16.71
N LEU A 97 8.96 -3.24 -15.76
CA LEU A 97 10.30 -2.95 -15.27
C LEU A 97 10.85 -4.18 -14.51
N LYS A 98 11.91 -4.78 -15.02
CA LYS A 98 12.53 -6.01 -14.48
C LYS A 98 13.82 -5.74 -13.73
N GLU A 99 14.54 -4.71 -14.16
CA GLU A 99 15.89 -4.41 -13.67
C GLU A 99 16.08 -2.90 -13.48
N VAL A 100 16.56 -2.53 -12.29
CA VAL A 100 17.01 -1.19 -11.96
C VAL A 100 18.46 -1.26 -11.51
N SER A 101 19.33 -0.60 -12.25
CA SER A 101 20.75 -0.50 -11.90
C SER A 101 21.01 0.87 -11.26
N LEU A 102 21.27 0.88 -9.97
CA LEU A 102 21.60 2.07 -9.20
C LEU A 102 23.11 2.18 -9.00
N SER A 103 23.65 3.36 -9.26
CA SER A 103 25.05 3.64 -8.92
C SER A 103 25.18 4.23 -7.52
N ASP A 104 26.37 4.15 -6.94
CA ASP A 104 26.70 4.89 -5.72
C ASP A 104 26.63 6.41 -6.01
N GLY A 105 25.94 7.15 -5.16
CA GLY A 105 25.61 8.57 -5.32
C GLY A 105 24.19 8.87 -4.86
N LEU A 106 23.27 7.89 -5.03
CA LEU A 106 21.90 8.02 -4.60
C LEU A 106 21.82 8.09 -3.05
N ILE A 107 21.13 9.11 -2.55
CA ILE A 107 20.96 9.41 -1.13
C ILE A 107 19.52 9.12 -0.68
N THR A 108 18.54 9.45 -1.52
CA THR A 108 17.13 9.39 -1.14
C THR A 108 16.29 8.69 -2.21
N ILE A 109 15.44 7.75 -1.77
CA ILE A 109 14.32 7.19 -2.53
C ILE A 109 13.04 7.59 -1.79
N GLU A 110 12.16 8.38 -2.43
CA GLU A 110 10.93 8.85 -1.81
C GLU A 110 9.80 7.80 -1.87
N SER A 111 8.68 8.11 -1.21
CA SER A 111 7.54 7.17 -1.05
C SER A 111 7.02 6.69 -2.39
N GLY A 112 6.70 5.39 -2.47
CA GLY A 112 6.11 4.77 -3.65
C GLY A 112 6.96 4.83 -4.92
N ALA A 113 8.25 5.17 -4.83
CA ALA A 113 9.09 5.45 -6.00
C ALA A 113 9.09 4.33 -7.06
N PHE A 114 8.96 3.08 -6.65
CA PHE A 114 8.85 1.91 -7.53
C PHE A 114 7.52 1.17 -7.37
N ALA A 115 6.53 1.72 -6.64
CA ALA A 115 5.29 1.03 -6.36
C ALA A 115 4.58 0.56 -7.65
N GLY A 116 4.16 -0.72 -7.69
CA GLY A 116 3.49 -1.32 -8.84
C GLY A 116 4.42 -1.76 -9.97
N CYS A 117 5.73 -1.84 -9.74
CA CYS A 117 6.68 -2.45 -10.68
C CYS A 117 6.62 -3.99 -10.58
N SER A 118 5.48 -4.58 -10.90
CA SER A 118 5.15 -5.97 -10.62
C SER A 118 6.08 -7.02 -11.25
N SER A 119 6.88 -6.64 -12.25
CA SER A 119 7.92 -7.49 -12.86
C SER A 119 9.30 -7.32 -12.21
N LEU A 120 9.49 -6.38 -11.28
CA LEU A 120 10.77 -6.13 -10.64
C LEU A 120 11.13 -7.30 -9.71
N SER A 121 12.15 -8.07 -10.05
CA SER A 121 12.48 -9.31 -9.33
C SER A 121 13.71 -9.22 -8.46
N GLY A 122 14.46 -8.13 -8.54
CA GLY A 122 15.65 -7.89 -7.73
C GLY A 122 15.96 -6.41 -7.61
N PHE A 123 16.47 -6.02 -6.45
CA PHE A 123 16.87 -4.64 -6.15
C PHE A 123 18.10 -4.62 -5.24
N THR A 124 19.05 -3.76 -5.54
CA THR A 124 20.25 -3.60 -4.72
C THR A 124 20.35 -2.17 -4.21
N LEU A 125 20.44 -2.02 -2.90
CA LEU A 125 20.61 -0.70 -2.28
C LEU A 125 22.04 -0.18 -2.48
N PRO A 126 22.22 1.06 -2.99
CA PRO A 126 23.52 1.70 -3.02
C PRO A 126 24.07 1.89 -1.59
N LYS A 127 25.40 1.88 -1.46
CA LYS A 127 26.03 2.11 -0.14
C LYS A 127 25.79 3.53 0.40
N THR A 128 25.48 4.48 -0.49
CA THR A 128 25.27 5.90 -0.19
C THR A 128 23.83 6.22 0.21
N LEU A 129 22.89 5.27 0.02
CA LEU A 129 21.49 5.50 0.32
C LEU A 129 21.28 5.71 1.83
N GLU A 130 20.65 6.83 2.18
CA GLU A 130 20.38 7.24 3.56
C GLU A 130 18.90 7.17 3.91
N THR A 131 18.02 7.43 2.94
CA THR A 131 16.58 7.51 3.18
C THR A 131 15.79 6.67 2.19
N ILE A 132 14.85 5.88 2.72
CA ILE A 132 13.83 5.14 1.97
C ILE A 132 12.47 5.58 2.49
N GLY A 133 11.61 6.04 1.59
CA GLY A 133 10.23 6.44 1.89
C GLY A 133 9.30 5.26 2.13
N ALA A 134 8.05 5.57 2.41
CA ALA A 134 7.02 4.57 2.67
C ALA A 134 6.58 3.86 1.37
N GLY A 135 6.37 2.54 1.45
CA GLY A 135 5.77 1.76 0.37
C GLY A 135 6.51 1.82 -0.97
N VAL A 136 7.84 1.92 -0.91
CA VAL A 136 8.68 2.09 -2.11
C VAL A 136 8.44 0.97 -3.12
N PHE A 137 8.22 -0.26 -2.64
CA PHE A 137 8.01 -1.45 -3.48
C PHE A 137 6.58 -2.00 -3.40
N SER A 138 5.63 -1.24 -2.86
CA SER A 138 4.24 -1.71 -2.72
C SER A 138 3.69 -2.23 -4.04
N GLY A 139 3.22 -3.49 -4.08
CA GLY A 139 2.69 -4.13 -5.29
C GLY A 139 3.72 -4.77 -6.23
N ASP A 140 5.00 -4.80 -5.86
CA ASP A 140 6.07 -5.44 -6.62
C ASP A 140 6.10 -6.96 -6.35
N THR A 141 5.07 -7.66 -6.78
CA THR A 141 4.82 -9.06 -6.41
C THR A 141 5.92 -10.03 -6.85
N ALA A 142 6.75 -9.67 -7.84
CA ALA A 142 7.92 -10.47 -8.21
C ALA A 142 9.13 -10.25 -7.28
N LEU A 143 9.13 -9.17 -6.45
CA LEU A 143 10.26 -8.82 -5.59
C LEU A 143 10.24 -9.63 -4.28
N LYS A 144 10.92 -10.77 -4.28
CA LYS A 144 10.99 -11.68 -3.12
C LYS A 144 12.03 -11.25 -2.10
N SER A 145 13.09 -10.59 -2.56
CA SER A 145 14.21 -10.16 -1.72
C SER A 145 14.95 -8.98 -2.32
N ILE A 146 15.62 -8.22 -1.47
CA ILE A 146 16.54 -7.17 -1.87
C ILE A 146 17.96 -7.46 -1.36
N ASN A 147 18.95 -6.88 -2.05
CA ASN A 147 20.34 -6.93 -1.62
C ASN A 147 20.71 -5.58 -0.99
N ILE A 148 21.02 -5.55 0.31
CA ILE A 148 21.45 -4.33 0.99
C ILE A 148 22.93 -3.99 0.71
N GLY A 149 23.67 -4.89 0.04
CA GLY A 149 25.05 -4.65 -0.38
C GLY A 149 25.97 -4.27 0.78
N LYS A 150 26.60 -3.10 0.66
CA LYS A 150 27.48 -2.50 1.68
C LYS A 150 26.82 -1.34 2.42
N ASN A 151 25.52 -1.15 2.27
CA ASN A 151 24.79 -0.13 3.01
C ASN A 151 24.85 -0.45 4.52
N ARG A 152 25.02 0.57 5.35
CA ARG A 152 25.20 0.43 6.80
C ARG A 152 24.04 0.99 7.61
N LEU A 153 23.06 1.61 6.94
CA LEU A 153 21.94 2.28 7.58
C LEU A 153 20.69 1.39 7.62
N PHE A 154 20.73 0.30 6.84
CA PHE A 154 19.62 -0.65 6.77
C PHE A 154 20.06 -2.06 7.18
N SER A 155 19.12 -2.86 7.59
CA SER A 155 19.25 -4.29 7.81
C SER A 155 18.12 -5.04 7.10
N TYR A 156 18.39 -6.27 6.68
CA TYR A 156 17.43 -7.08 5.94
C TYR A 156 17.43 -8.51 6.50
N ALA A 157 16.24 -8.98 6.89
CA ALA A 157 16.07 -10.34 7.42
C ALA A 157 14.67 -10.86 7.08
N ASP A 158 14.56 -12.13 6.72
CA ASP A 158 13.29 -12.85 6.50
C ASP A 158 12.31 -12.16 5.53
N GLY A 159 12.83 -11.48 4.52
CA GLY A 159 12.02 -10.74 3.55
C GLY A 159 11.55 -9.39 4.05
N VAL A 160 12.15 -8.83 5.09
CA VAL A 160 11.80 -7.56 5.70
C VAL A 160 12.98 -6.61 5.74
N LEU A 161 12.76 -5.39 5.30
CA LEU A 161 13.68 -4.28 5.39
C LEU A 161 13.41 -3.49 6.68
N TYR A 162 14.48 -3.25 7.43
CA TYR A 162 14.48 -2.48 8.67
C TYR A 162 15.50 -1.35 8.58
N ASP A 163 15.42 -0.39 9.49
CA ASP A 163 16.56 0.44 9.84
C ASP A 163 17.71 -0.41 10.42
N ARG A 164 18.89 0.19 10.59
CA ARG A 164 20.11 -0.50 11.03
C ARG A 164 19.92 -1.30 12.32
N ASP A 165 19.27 -0.71 13.30
CA ASP A 165 19.15 -1.26 14.65
C ASP A 165 17.92 -2.16 14.82
N GLN A 166 17.12 -2.30 13.75
CA GLN A 166 15.84 -3.01 13.71
C GLN A 166 14.80 -2.42 14.67
N ALA A 167 14.88 -1.11 14.92
CA ALA A 167 13.90 -0.39 15.71
C ALA A 167 12.67 0.01 14.85
N LYS A 168 12.90 0.25 13.55
CA LYS A 168 11.85 0.57 12.59
C LYS A 168 11.75 -0.49 11.51
N LEU A 169 10.56 -1.08 11.33
CA LEU A 169 10.22 -1.90 10.18
C LEU A 169 9.82 -0.97 9.01
N ILE A 170 10.59 -1.00 7.93
CA ILE A 170 10.40 -0.11 6.78
C ILE A 170 9.44 -0.74 5.78
N GLU A 171 9.72 -1.97 5.32
CA GLU A 171 8.87 -2.62 4.32
C GLU A 171 9.06 -4.15 4.32
N VAL A 172 7.97 -4.89 4.22
CA VAL A 172 7.95 -6.32 3.96
C VAL A 172 7.91 -6.52 2.46
N MET A 173 8.86 -7.28 1.90
CA MET A 173 8.92 -7.46 0.45
C MET A 173 7.63 -8.08 -0.09
N PRO A 174 7.01 -7.47 -1.11
CA PRO A 174 5.69 -7.89 -1.60
C PRO A 174 5.67 -9.32 -2.14
N GLY A 175 6.76 -9.78 -2.75
CA GLY A 175 6.90 -11.16 -3.23
C GLY A 175 7.31 -12.18 -2.17
N ARG A 176 7.27 -11.85 -0.88
CA ARG A 176 7.58 -12.77 0.22
C ARG A 176 6.52 -13.87 0.31
N GLU A 177 6.94 -15.15 0.25
CA GLU A 177 6.04 -16.31 0.21
C GLU A 177 5.66 -16.86 1.59
N ALA A 178 6.34 -16.44 2.67
CA ALA A 178 6.07 -16.96 3.99
C ALA A 178 4.72 -16.48 4.54
N GLU A 179 3.91 -17.42 5.03
CA GLU A 179 2.55 -17.17 5.52
C GLU A 179 2.50 -16.50 6.89
N THR A 180 3.59 -16.53 7.63
CA THR A 180 3.66 -16.00 9.00
C THR A 180 4.81 -15.00 9.14
N LEU A 181 4.62 -14.00 10.00
CA LEU A 181 5.67 -13.08 10.41
C LEU A 181 5.60 -12.83 11.91
N ASN A 182 6.71 -13.12 12.59
CA ASN A 182 6.92 -12.74 13.99
C ASN A 182 7.86 -11.56 14.03
N MET A 183 7.32 -10.39 14.40
CA MET A 183 8.09 -9.16 14.43
C MET A 183 9.14 -9.21 15.55
N PRO A 184 10.39 -8.81 15.29
CA PRO A 184 11.42 -8.74 16.32
C PRO A 184 11.00 -7.84 17.48
N THR A 185 11.35 -8.21 18.71
CA THR A 185 11.00 -7.41 19.89
C THR A 185 11.66 -6.04 19.94
N LYS A 186 12.69 -5.81 19.14
CA LYS A 186 13.34 -4.50 19.00
C LYS A 186 12.50 -3.48 18.25
N VAL A 187 11.56 -3.93 17.42
CA VAL A 187 10.73 -3.04 16.61
C VAL A 187 9.81 -2.24 17.52
N THR A 188 9.94 -0.93 17.45
CA THR A 188 9.11 0.06 18.16
C THR A 188 8.24 0.86 17.20
N ASP A 189 8.56 0.83 15.90
CA ASP A 189 7.88 1.59 14.86
C ASP A 189 7.72 0.76 13.57
N ILE A 190 6.64 1.01 12.85
CA ILE A 190 6.34 0.44 11.52
C ILE A 190 6.11 1.60 10.57
N GLU A 191 6.69 1.55 9.36
CA GLU A 191 6.43 2.55 8.34
C GLU A 191 5.02 2.37 7.76
N ARG A 192 4.42 3.46 7.27
CA ARG A 192 3.17 3.42 6.49
C ARG A 192 3.35 2.51 5.29
N TYR A 193 2.31 1.77 4.90
CA TYR A 193 2.32 0.80 3.80
C TYR A 193 3.27 -0.39 3.98
N ALA A 194 3.88 -0.57 5.15
CA ALA A 194 4.97 -1.54 5.35
C ALA A 194 4.60 -3.00 4.99
N PHE A 195 3.33 -3.37 5.09
CA PHE A 195 2.79 -4.69 4.71
C PHE A 195 1.79 -4.60 3.56
N TRP A 196 1.73 -3.49 2.85
CA TRP A 196 0.70 -3.29 1.83
C TRP A 196 0.70 -4.41 0.79
N GLY A 197 -0.50 -4.99 0.53
CA GLY A 197 -0.68 -5.96 -0.54
C GLY A 197 0.02 -7.30 -0.33
N GLN A 198 0.32 -7.71 0.91
CA GLN A 198 0.94 -9.02 1.19
C GLN A 198 -0.02 -10.17 0.88
N GLU A 199 0.16 -10.80 -0.30
CA GLU A 199 -0.76 -11.84 -0.80
C GLU A 199 -0.63 -13.18 -0.07
N HIS A 200 0.54 -13.50 0.50
CA HIS A 200 0.80 -14.79 1.14
C HIS A 200 0.65 -14.75 2.67
N LEU A 201 0.67 -13.56 3.27
CA LEU A 201 0.69 -13.39 4.71
C LEU A 201 -0.67 -13.74 5.34
N LYS A 202 -0.68 -14.71 6.25
CA LYS A 202 -1.88 -15.16 6.98
C LYS A 202 -1.87 -14.77 8.45
N GLU A 203 -0.71 -14.79 9.09
CA GLU A 203 -0.61 -14.47 10.52
C GLU A 203 0.55 -13.53 10.81
N VAL A 204 0.31 -12.55 11.66
CA VAL A 204 1.32 -11.60 12.15
C VAL A 204 1.28 -11.52 13.67
N THR A 205 2.46 -11.64 14.29
CA THR A 205 2.66 -11.29 15.69
C THR A 205 3.43 -9.99 15.75
N LEU A 206 2.79 -8.93 16.25
CA LEU A 206 3.39 -7.62 16.40
C LEU A 206 4.39 -7.58 17.56
N SER A 207 5.38 -6.68 17.45
CA SER A 207 6.36 -6.46 18.52
C SER A 207 5.69 -6.02 19.83
N PRO A 208 6.09 -6.55 20.99
CA PRO A 208 5.57 -6.13 22.29
C PRO A 208 5.93 -4.67 22.65
N ASN A 209 6.75 -4.01 21.86
CA ASN A 209 7.17 -2.61 22.07
C ASN A 209 6.55 -1.63 21.07
N LEU A 210 5.67 -2.13 20.18
CA LEU A 210 4.99 -1.27 19.22
C LEU A 210 3.90 -0.43 19.89
N SER A 211 3.89 0.88 19.64
CA SER A 211 2.92 1.80 20.25
C SER A 211 1.73 2.15 19.37
N GLU A 212 1.87 2.03 18.05
CA GLU A 212 0.85 2.39 17.06
C GLU A 212 0.89 1.42 15.87
N ILE A 213 -0.27 1.12 15.29
CA ILE A 213 -0.39 0.51 13.96
C ILE A 213 -0.66 1.66 13.00
N PRO A 214 0.30 2.01 12.11
CA PRO A 214 0.21 3.21 11.30
C PRO A 214 -0.78 3.08 10.14
N GLU A 215 -1.01 4.19 9.50
CA GLU A 215 -1.91 4.32 8.35
C GLU A 215 -1.50 3.40 7.22
N TYR A 216 -2.47 2.66 6.63
CA TYR A 216 -2.29 1.67 5.55
C TYR A 216 -1.29 0.54 5.85
N ALA A 217 -0.87 0.33 7.09
CA ALA A 217 0.19 -0.65 7.41
C ALA A 217 -0.08 -2.02 6.82
N PHE A 218 -1.29 -2.55 6.94
CA PHE A 218 -1.75 -3.85 6.44
C PHE A 218 -2.81 -3.74 5.35
N SER A 219 -2.99 -2.57 4.73
CA SER A 219 -4.00 -2.39 3.68
C SER A 219 -3.76 -3.39 2.54
N ASN A 220 -4.86 -3.95 1.99
CA ASN A 220 -4.84 -4.97 0.92
C ASN A 220 -4.12 -6.29 1.28
N CYS A 221 -3.94 -6.60 2.56
CA CYS A 221 -3.49 -7.94 2.98
C CYS A 221 -4.66 -8.93 2.90
N ILE A 222 -5.10 -9.26 1.68
CA ILE A 222 -6.36 -9.98 1.42
C ILE A 222 -6.45 -11.35 2.10
N ASN A 223 -5.31 -12.01 2.33
CA ASN A 223 -5.25 -13.35 2.94
C ASN A 223 -4.89 -13.32 4.43
N LEU A 224 -4.73 -12.14 5.03
CA LEU A 224 -4.45 -12.00 6.45
C LEU A 224 -5.64 -12.48 7.29
N GLN A 225 -5.41 -13.46 8.16
CA GLN A 225 -6.44 -14.11 8.98
C GLN A 225 -6.33 -13.74 10.45
N LYS A 226 -5.10 -13.49 10.93
CA LYS A 226 -4.84 -13.28 12.35
C LYS A 226 -3.72 -12.25 12.57
N VAL A 227 -3.99 -11.33 13.49
CA VAL A 227 -3.01 -10.37 14.00
C VAL A 227 -3.03 -10.41 15.51
N SER A 228 -1.85 -10.61 16.11
CA SER A 228 -1.69 -10.53 17.56
C SER A 228 -1.25 -9.14 17.95
N ILE A 229 -2.17 -8.35 18.51
CA ILE A 229 -1.94 -6.96 18.94
C ILE A 229 -1.47 -6.96 20.41
N PRO A 230 -0.29 -6.43 20.70
CA PRO A 230 0.24 -6.40 22.08
C PRO A 230 -0.37 -5.25 22.90
N TYR A 231 -0.27 -5.37 24.23
CA TYR A 231 -0.76 -4.35 25.19
C TYR A 231 0.02 -3.01 25.13
N SER A 232 1.10 -2.93 24.37
CA SER A 232 1.83 -1.68 24.13
C SER A 232 1.11 -0.76 23.15
N VAL A 233 0.30 -1.30 22.25
CA VAL A 233 -0.42 -0.52 21.22
C VAL A 233 -1.48 0.36 21.88
N ARG A 234 -1.49 1.65 21.48
CA ARG A 234 -2.43 2.68 21.93
C ARG A 234 -3.33 3.18 20.82
N LYS A 235 -2.89 3.07 19.56
CA LYS A 235 -3.59 3.63 18.40
C LYS A 235 -3.59 2.68 17.22
N ILE A 236 -4.73 2.60 16.53
CA ILE A 236 -4.87 1.99 15.19
C ILE A 236 -5.30 3.12 14.25
N ALA A 237 -4.44 3.45 13.28
CA ALA A 237 -4.62 4.60 12.41
C ALA A 237 -5.58 4.31 11.24
N ALA A 238 -5.83 5.34 10.41
CA ALA A 238 -6.72 5.25 9.28
C ALA A 238 -6.29 4.14 8.32
N LYS A 239 -7.25 3.34 7.87
CA LYS A 239 -7.05 2.31 6.84
C LYS A 239 -5.95 1.29 7.17
N ALA A 240 -5.60 1.15 8.44
CA ALA A 240 -4.52 0.28 8.90
C ALA A 240 -4.70 -1.18 8.44
N PHE A 241 -5.94 -1.65 8.31
CA PHE A 241 -6.33 -2.98 7.84
C PHE A 241 -7.34 -2.92 6.69
N GLU A 242 -7.36 -1.83 5.92
CA GLU A 242 -8.28 -1.68 4.78
C GLU A 242 -8.17 -2.90 3.85
N ASP A 243 -9.33 -3.44 3.39
CA ASP A 243 -9.43 -4.59 2.49
C ASP A 243 -8.71 -5.87 2.97
N CYS A 244 -8.54 -6.07 4.27
CA CYS A 244 -8.14 -7.35 4.84
C CYS A 244 -9.32 -8.34 4.84
N LYS A 245 -9.74 -8.79 3.67
CA LYS A 245 -11.03 -9.53 3.44
C LYS A 245 -11.16 -10.83 4.21
N ASN A 246 -10.03 -11.51 4.51
CA ASN A 246 -10.00 -12.76 5.25
C ASN A 246 -9.74 -12.59 6.76
N LEU A 247 -9.63 -11.35 7.26
CA LEU A 247 -9.46 -11.09 8.68
C LEU A 247 -10.79 -11.34 9.41
N GLY A 248 -10.91 -12.52 10.01
CA GLY A 248 -12.18 -12.97 10.60
C GLY A 248 -12.34 -12.59 12.07
N ASN A 249 -11.30 -12.73 12.87
CA ASN A 249 -11.34 -12.42 14.30
C ASN A 249 -10.09 -11.68 14.72
N ILE A 250 -10.25 -10.54 15.39
CA ILE A 250 -9.16 -9.81 16.00
C ILE A 250 -9.47 -9.51 17.46
N THR A 251 -8.49 -9.71 18.33
CA THR A 251 -8.60 -9.28 19.73
C THR A 251 -7.85 -7.97 19.88
N ILE A 252 -8.55 -6.93 20.26
CA ILE A 252 -7.99 -5.60 20.50
C ILE A 252 -7.90 -5.39 22.02
N PRO A 253 -6.70 -5.24 22.58
CA PRO A 253 -6.53 -5.06 24.01
C PRO A 253 -7.07 -3.70 24.48
N PRO A 254 -7.48 -3.56 25.75
CA PRO A 254 -8.04 -2.30 26.28
C PRO A 254 -7.02 -1.16 26.36
N SER A 255 -5.75 -1.48 26.13
CA SER A 255 -4.69 -0.47 25.98
C SER A 255 -4.86 0.40 24.73
N VAL A 256 -5.57 -0.08 23.70
CA VAL A 256 -5.88 0.71 22.51
C VAL A 256 -6.99 1.71 22.85
N THR A 257 -6.64 2.98 22.86
CA THR A 257 -7.53 4.08 23.22
C THR A 257 -8.09 4.82 22.02
N THR A 258 -7.48 4.63 20.84
CA THR A 258 -7.89 5.30 19.60
C THR A 258 -7.91 4.32 18.45
N ILE A 259 -9.04 4.21 17.79
CA ILE A 259 -9.22 3.45 16.54
C ILE A 259 -9.85 4.41 15.54
N HIS A 260 -9.21 4.59 14.38
CA HIS A 260 -9.76 5.44 13.33
C HIS A 260 -10.96 4.75 12.68
N ASP A 261 -11.99 5.52 12.31
CA ASP A 261 -13.26 5.00 11.78
C ASP A 261 -13.07 4.11 10.53
N THR A 262 -12.08 4.42 9.71
CA THR A 262 -11.74 3.68 8.49
C THR A 262 -10.71 2.57 8.70
N ALA A 263 -10.28 2.31 9.94
CA ALA A 263 -9.18 1.38 10.23
C ALA A 263 -9.38 -0.03 9.64
N PHE A 264 -10.62 -0.47 9.51
CA PHE A 264 -11.02 -1.81 9.05
C PHE A 264 -12.00 -1.76 7.87
N ASP A 265 -11.97 -0.70 7.06
CA ASP A 265 -12.80 -0.62 5.85
C ASP A 265 -12.55 -1.83 4.94
N GLY A 266 -13.60 -2.42 4.37
CA GLY A 266 -13.49 -3.59 3.49
C GLY A 266 -13.16 -4.92 4.20
N CYS A 267 -13.16 -4.95 5.55
CA CYS A 267 -13.04 -6.17 6.35
C CYS A 267 -14.42 -6.78 6.64
N ASP A 268 -15.08 -7.34 5.62
CA ASP A 268 -16.51 -7.73 5.67
C ASP A 268 -16.82 -8.84 6.68
N ASN A 269 -15.84 -9.71 6.96
CA ASN A 269 -16.00 -10.87 7.86
C ASN A 269 -15.44 -10.63 9.27
N LEU A 270 -14.99 -9.41 9.55
CA LEU A 270 -14.30 -9.10 10.80
C LEU A 270 -15.25 -9.12 12.01
N LYS A 271 -14.78 -9.75 13.07
CA LYS A 271 -15.37 -9.70 14.42
C LYS A 271 -14.31 -9.23 15.40
N ILE A 272 -14.56 -8.12 16.05
CA ILE A 272 -13.65 -7.57 17.06
C ILE A 272 -14.03 -8.14 18.43
N ARG A 273 -13.04 -8.73 19.09
CA ARG A 273 -13.14 -9.13 20.50
C ARG A 273 -12.47 -8.05 21.34
N ALA A 274 -13.20 -7.49 22.26
CA ALA A 274 -12.75 -6.40 23.12
C ALA A 274 -13.27 -6.61 24.54
N GLU A 275 -12.63 -5.97 25.51
CA GLU A 275 -13.14 -5.87 26.88
C GLU A 275 -14.29 -4.85 26.97
N ASP A 276 -15.18 -5.03 27.92
CA ASP A 276 -16.31 -4.13 28.16
C ASP A 276 -15.83 -2.70 28.41
N ASP A 277 -16.58 -1.72 27.93
CA ASP A 277 -16.32 -0.28 28.02
C ASP A 277 -15.00 0.18 27.37
N SER A 278 -14.31 -0.69 26.61
CA SER A 278 -13.11 -0.31 25.86
C SER A 278 -13.44 0.47 24.58
N ALA A 279 -12.48 1.25 24.08
CA ALA A 279 -12.61 1.95 22.80
C ALA A 279 -12.90 0.98 21.63
N ALA A 280 -12.37 -0.24 21.72
CA ALA A 280 -12.60 -1.27 20.71
C ALA A 280 -14.03 -1.82 20.75
N GLN A 281 -14.65 -1.94 21.91
CA GLN A 281 -16.06 -2.34 22.02
C GLN A 281 -16.98 -1.25 21.46
N ILE A 282 -16.73 0.01 21.80
CA ILE A 282 -17.49 1.16 21.26
C ILE A 282 -17.38 1.21 19.74
N PHE A 283 -16.16 1.07 19.21
CA PHE A 283 -15.90 1.03 17.77
C PHE A 283 -16.69 -0.10 17.07
N GLU A 284 -16.70 -1.32 17.63
CA GLU A 284 -17.42 -2.46 17.05
C GLU A 284 -18.93 -2.22 17.03
N GLN A 285 -19.49 -1.68 18.11
CA GLN A 285 -20.91 -1.35 18.17
C GLN A 285 -21.32 -0.29 17.13
N GLU A 286 -20.48 0.72 16.90
CA GLU A 286 -20.71 1.74 15.88
C GLU A 286 -20.58 1.15 14.46
N ARG A 287 -19.60 0.30 14.22
CA ARG A 287 -19.40 -0.40 12.97
C ARG A 287 -20.60 -1.31 12.63
N GLU A 288 -21.09 -2.10 13.58
CA GLU A 288 -22.26 -2.96 13.40
C GLU A 288 -23.51 -2.13 13.08
N LYS A 289 -23.75 -1.00 13.76
CA LYS A 289 -24.86 -0.09 13.45
C LYS A 289 -24.77 0.44 12.02
N ASN A 290 -23.60 0.87 11.58
CA ASN A 290 -23.39 1.39 10.24
C ASN A 290 -23.60 0.32 9.15
N GLN A 291 -23.21 -0.93 9.41
CA GLN A 291 -23.46 -2.05 8.49
C GLN A 291 -24.97 -2.34 8.34
N VAL A 292 -25.72 -2.34 9.44
CA VAL A 292 -27.17 -2.52 9.40
C VAL A 292 -27.85 -1.41 8.62
N VAL A 293 -27.44 -0.15 8.82
CA VAL A 293 -27.98 1.00 8.08
C VAL A 293 -27.67 0.90 6.59
N SER A 294 -26.44 0.53 6.21
CA SER A 294 -26.04 0.36 4.82
C SER A 294 -26.81 -0.77 4.12
N ALA A 295 -27.04 -1.91 4.80
CA ALA A 295 -27.83 -3.02 4.27
C ALA A 295 -29.28 -2.60 4.04
N MET A 296 -29.90 -1.88 4.99
CA MET A 296 -31.26 -1.36 4.84
C MET A 296 -31.41 -0.38 3.68
N LEU A 297 -30.43 0.51 3.48
CA LEU A 297 -30.44 1.46 2.36
C LEU A 297 -30.27 0.77 1.00
N GLN A 298 -29.51 -0.33 0.92
CA GLN A 298 -29.36 -1.11 -0.31
C GLN A 298 -30.67 -1.84 -0.68
N ASP A 299 -31.38 -2.38 0.30
CA ASP A 299 -32.69 -3.01 0.09
C ASP A 299 -33.74 -2.00 -0.40
N ASP A 300 -33.76 -0.79 0.16
CA ASP A 300 -34.67 0.28 -0.28
C ASP A 300 -34.36 0.76 -1.71
N VAL A 301 -33.09 0.81 -2.13
CA VAL A 301 -32.70 1.11 -3.52
C VAL A 301 -33.14 -0.02 -4.47
N ALA A 302 -33.02 -1.28 -4.04
CA ALA A 302 -33.50 -2.44 -4.83
C ALA A 302 -35.01 -2.41 -5.01
N VAL A 303 -35.78 -2.06 -3.96
CA VAL A 303 -37.24 -1.89 -4.01
C VAL A 303 -37.60 -0.67 -4.89
N GLY A 304 -36.90 0.46 -4.78
CA GLY A 304 -37.11 1.65 -5.61
C GLY A 304 -36.88 1.37 -7.11
N ASN A 305 -35.88 0.57 -7.45
CA ASN A 305 -35.63 0.15 -8.84
C ASN A 305 -36.65 -0.85 -9.38
N PHE A 306 -37.29 -1.65 -8.51
CA PHE A 306 -38.37 -2.57 -8.89
C PHE A 306 -39.64 -1.80 -9.26
N TYR A 307 -39.97 -0.74 -8.52
CA TYR A 307 -41.14 0.10 -8.78
C TYR A 307 -40.97 1.02 -10.01
N ASN A 308 -39.78 1.41 -10.38
CA ASN A 308 -39.53 2.23 -11.58
C ASN A 308 -39.64 1.45 -12.91
N LYS A 309 -39.74 0.12 -12.89
CA LYS A 309 -39.87 -0.70 -14.11
C LYS A 309 -41.29 -1.15 -14.46
N GLN A 310 -42.25 -0.99 -13.54
CA GLN A 310 -43.63 -1.35 -13.81
C GLN A 310 -44.55 -0.19 -13.46
N ASP A 311 -45.10 0.46 -14.48
CA ASP A 311 -46.30 1.28 -14.53
C ASP A 311 -46.20 2.77 -14.21
N ALA A 312 -46.17 3.56 -15.25
CA ALA A 312 -46.41 5.02 -15.27
C ALA A 312 -47.88 5.42 -14.90
N ARG A 313 -48.69 4.54 -14.33
CA ARG A 313 -50.14 4.76 -14.04
C ARG A 313 -50.53 4.85 -12.59
N TYR A 314 -49.64 4.59 -11.63
CA TYR A 314 -49.95 4.73 -10.21
C TYR A 314 -49.23 5.92 -9.58
N ARG A 315 -49.89 7.10 -9.64
CA ARG A 315 -49.59 8.20 -8.73
C ARG A 315 -50.43 7.96 -7.44
N GLU A 316 -49.98 7.08 -6.58
CA GLU A 316 -50.50 7.01 -5.20
C GLU A 316 -49.30 7.08 -4.24
N THR A 317 -49.37 8.12 -3.42
CA THR A 317 -48.70 8.37 -2.14
C THR A 317 -47.73 7.30 -1.68
N VAL A 318 -46.44 7.57 -1.86
CA VAL A 318 -45.36 6.84 -1.19
C VAL A 318 -45.48 7.13 0.30
N GLN A 319 -46.05 6.21 1.05
CA GLN A 319 -45.87 6.19 2.51
C GLN A 319 -44.39 5.90 2.75
N VAL A 320 -43.65 6.89 3.28
CA VAL A 320 -42.31 6.67 3.79
C VAL A 320 -42.39 5.57 4.84
N PRO A 321 -41.71 4.42 4.69
CA PRO A 321 -41.82 3.33 5.65
C PRO A 321 -41.49 3.86 7.06
N VAL A 322 -42.20 3.39 8.06
CA VAL A 322 -41.97 3.72 9.49
C VAL A 322 -40.52 3.45 9.89
N ILE A 323 -39.87 2.53 9.21
CA ILE A 323 -38.45 2.19 9.32
C ILE A 323 -37.56 3.38 8.97
N MET A 324 -37.84 4.15 7.90
CA MET A 324 -37.04 5.31 7.51
C MET A 324 -37.10 6.41 8.58
N MET A 325 -38.22 6.61 9.23
CA MET A 325 -38.36 7.56 10.36
C MET A 325 -37.60 7.09 11.61
N SER A 326 -37.46 5.79 11.80
CA SER A 326 -36.65 5.22 12.89
C SER A 326 -35.15 5.36 12.63
N ILE A 327 -34.71 5.19 11.38
CA ILE A 327 -33.30 5.37 10.96
C ILE A 327 -32.89 6.83 11.09
N ILE A 328 -33.71 7.77 10.63
CA ILE A 328 -33.45 9.21 10.76
C ILE A 328 -33.37 9.60 12.25
N ARG A 329 -34.18 9.00 13.13
CA ARG A 329 -34.12 9.20 14.59
C ARG A 329 -32.86 8.66 15.24
N LEU A 330 -32.28 7.58 14.70
CA LEU A 330 -31.03 6.99 15.19
C LEU A 330 -29.79 7.76 14.72
N MET A 331 -29.86 8.39 13.56
CA MET A 331 -28.71 9.09 12.95
C MET A 331 -28.54 10.54 13.41
N PHE A 332 -29.57 11.19 13.94
CA PHE A 332 -29.49 12.59 14.36
C PHE A 332 -29.78 12.76 15.86
N PRO A 333 -28.99 13.56 16.58
CA PRO A 333 -29.29 13.93 17.96
C PRO A 333 -30.70 14.52 18.07
N ILE A 334 -31.41 14.21 19.13
CA ILE A 334 -32.80 14.67 19.41
C ILE A 334 -32.94 16.19 19.23
N TRP A 335 -31.91 16.96 19.57
CA TRP A 335 -31.86 18.40 19.38
C TRP A 335 -31.97 18.84 17.93
N MET A 336 -31.33 18.08 17.00
CA MET A 336 -31.34 18.41 15.56
C MET A 336 -32.69 18.12 14.92
N PHE A 337 -33.38 17.08 15.41
CA PHE A 337 -34.72 16.72 14.97
C PHE A 337 -35.77 17.78 15.38
N GLN A 338 -35.63 18.35 16.58
CA GLN A 338 -36.56 19.37 17.10
C GLN A 338 -36.36 20.75 16.49
N ASN A 339 -35.14 21.12 16.09
CA ASN A 339 -34.80 22.51 15.71
C ASN A 339 -34.50 22.71 14.22
N ILE A 340 -34.08 21.69 13.48
CA ILE A 340 -33.64 21.83 12.08
C ILE A 340 -34.62 21.17 11.09
N MET A 341 -35.20 20.02 11.42
CA MET A 341 -36.13 19.31 10.52
C MET A 341 -37.39 20.13 10.16
N PRO A 342 -37.96 20.97 11.02
CA PRO A 342 -39.06 21.83 10.62
C PRO A 342 -38.72 22.88 9.57
N MET A 343 -37.44 23.17 9.36
CA MET A 343 -36.96 24.18 8.39
C MET A 343 -36.65 23.60 7.01
N ILE A 344 -36.59 22.26 6.88
CA ILE A 344 -36.32 21.61 5.59
C ILE A 344 -37.64 21.38 4.86
N ARG A 345 -37.99 22.28 3.94
CA ARG A 345 -39.08 22.10 2.98
C ARG A 345 -38.65 21.09 1.93
N LEU A 346 -39.02 19.82 2.11
CA LEU A 346 -38.92 18.84 1.03
C LEU A 346 -40.06 19.12 0.01
N PRO A 347 -39.79 19.12 -1.29
CA PRO A 347 -40.79 19.48 -2.32
C PRO A 347 -41.99 18.54 -2.47
N PHE A 348 -42.12 17.57 -1.59
CA PHE A 348 -43.17 16.54 -1.65
C PHE A 348 -44.23 16.59 -0.52
N TRP A 349 -44.18 17.58 0.39
CA TRP A 349 -45.17 17.67 1.46
C TRP A 349 -46.32 18.62 1.06
N GLY A 350 -47.28 18.11 0.33
CA GLY A 350 -48.60 18.69 0.18
C GLY A 350 -49.57 18.10 1.18
N ARG A 351 -49.94 18.88 2.18
CA ARG A 351 -50.95 18.85 3.22
C ARG A 351 -50.47 18.53 4.63
N GLN A 352 -50.71 19.53 5.49
CA GLN A 352 -50.61 19.44 6.94
C GLN A 352 -51.64 18.44 7.48
N GLU A 353 -51.15 17.40 8.15
CA GLU A 353 -51.88 16.76 9.23
C GLU A 353 -51.09 16.93 10.52
N SER A 354 -51.75 17.58 11.48
CA SER A 354 -51.24 17.85 12.82
C SER A 354 -51.21 16.56 13.63
N TYR A 355 -50.04 16.01 13.89
CA TYR A 355 -49.89 14.90 14.85
C TYR A 355 -49.49 15.44 16.23
N THR A 356 -50.39 15.27 17.18
CA THR A 356 -50.12 15.53 18.59
C THR A 356 -49.31 14.38 19.15
N ILE A 357 -48.07 14.65 19.53
CA ILE A 357 -47.19 13.70 20.19
C ILE A 357 -47.61 13.64 21.66
N ARG A 358 -48.24 12.54 22.07
CA ARG A 358 -48.33 12.20 23.50
C ARG A 358 -47.03 11.52 23.93
N GLN A 359 -46.43 12.09 24.95
CA GLN A 359 -45.30 11.50 25.67
C GLN A 359 -45.76 10.17 26.31
N LEU A 360 -44.96 9.14 26.07
CA LEU A 360 -44.79 7.98 26.96
C LEU A 360 -43.31 7.85 27.22
#